data_1dbb762bf98c361f6b07be7e24f1a5a9
#
_entry.id   1dbb762bf98c361f6b07be7e24f1a5a9
#
_cell.length_a   1.000
_cell.length_b   1.000
_cell.length_c   1.000
_cell.angle_alpha   90.00
_cell.angle_beta   90.00
_cell.angle_gamma   90.00
#
_symmetry.space_group_name_H-M   'P 1'
#
loop_
_entity.id
_entity.type
_entity.pdbx_description
1 polymer ?
#
loop_
_entity_poly.entity_id
_entity_poly.type
_entity_poly.pdbx_seq_one_letter_code
_entity_poly.pdbx_strand_id
1 'polypeptide(L)'
;MSQEIVKLKNIQLNPNNECNCNLTSIENDIRQNDIAIAQVRQLVILDSVRISGNSDLIYTNINQIDDLKTSTGNMETFPPPGRIIFSAYKAEGSFFSGNVTYATLVENVGDGLDISTGVFTTPLSGLYMFSFSGRTYNSNPEGSPGSWTKVGINVNGVQEFEIGCFTTELMNDEHLSHTWLSHLQVNDKVSLKILYGQMYSDSSFRITFSGYLVK
;
A
#
# COMPACT_ATOMS: atom_id res chain seq x y z
N MET A 1 -49.61 -44.32 3.68
CA MET A 1 -50.45 -44.11 4.89
C MET A 1 -51.94 -44.43 4.64
N SER A 2 -52.57 -44.05 3.57
CA SER A 2 -53.99 -44.34 3.32
C SER A 2 -54.34 -45.83 3.20
N GLN A 3 -53.42 -46.67 2.67
CA GLN A 3 -53.67 -48.10 2.50
C GLN A 3 -53.63 -48.94 3.78
N GLU A 4 -52.79 -48.54 4.74
CA GLU A 4 -52.71 -49.20 6.05
C GLU A 4 -53.93 -48.87 6.95
N ILE A 5 -54.41 -47.63 6.91
CA ILE A 5 -55.63 -47.22 7.63
C ILE A 5 -56.85 -47.98 7.08
N VAL A 6 -56.91 -48.18 5.75
CA VAL A 6 -57.96 -48.96 5.12
C VAL A 6 -57.91 -50.44 5.49
N LYS A 7 -56.68 -51.03 5.61
CA LYS A 7 -56.51 -52.41 6.11
C LYS A 7 -56.96 -52.58 7.55
N LEU A 8 -56.66 -51.61 8.43
CA LEU A 8 -57.10 -51.64 9.83
C LEU A 8 -58.65 -51.53 9.97
N LYS A 9 -59.29 -50.74 9.11
CA LYS A 9 -60.75 -50.60 9.08
C LYS A 9 -61.48 -51.85 8.60
N ASN A 10 -60.83 -52.75 7.82
CA ASN A 10 -61.40 -53.94 7.32
C ASN A 10 -61.13 -55.22 8.16
N ILE A 11 -60.42 -55.05 9.31
CA ILE A 11 -60.35 -56.12 10.32
C ILE A 11 -61.71 -56.20 11.00
N GLN A 12 -62.56 -57.03 10.50
CA GLN A 12 -63.78 -57.39 11.22
C GLN A 12 -63.37 -58.22 12.47
N LEU A 13 -63.60 -57.60 13.61
CA LEU A 13 -63.36 -58.23 14.91
C LEU A 13 -64.33 -59.41 15.02
N ASN A 14 -63.76 -60.59 15.22
CA ASN A 14 -64.53 -61.77 15.62
C ASN A 14 -65.12 -61.47 17.00
N PRO A 15 -66.43 -61.56 17.19
CA PRO A 15 -67.13 -61.11 18.41
C PRO A 15 -66.67 -61.79 19.69
N ASN A 16 -65.82 -62.82 19.62
CA ASN A 16 -65.29 -63.54 20.78
C ASN A 16 -63.81 -63.30 21.08
N ASN A 17 -63.16 -62.38 20.38
CA ASN A 17 -61.81 -62.01 20.71
C ASN A 17 -61.81 -60.55 21.21
N GLU A 18 -61.71 -60.41 22.54
CA GLU A 18 -61.56 -59.09 23.21
C GLU A 18 -60.19 -58.51 22.90
N CYS A 19 -59.98 -58.15 21.65
CA CYS A 19 -58.96 -57.18 21.33
C CYS A 19 -59.55 -55.77 21.55
N ASN A 20 -59.48 -55.33 22.78
CA ASN A 20 -59.89 -53.97 23.16
C ASN A 20 -58.85 -52.96 22.65
N CYS A 21 -58.61 -53.01 21.35
CA CYS A 21 -57.83 -52.01 20.69
C CYS A 21 -58.65 -50.71 20.63
N ASN A 22 -58.29 -49.74 21.44
CA ASN A 22 -58.89 -48.40 21.40
C ASN A 22 -58.55 -47.73 20.04
N LEU A 23 -59.35 -48.11 19.01
CA LEU A 23 -59.16 -47.65 17.65
C LEU A 23 -59.15 -46.12 17.57
N THR A 24 -59.88 -45.47 18.44
CA THR A 24 -59.94 -44.01 18.53
C THR A 24 -58.61 -43.41 19.03
N SER A 25 -57.90 -44.09 19.92
CA SER A 25 -56.58 -43.68 20.38
C SER A 25 -55.57 -43.75 19.25
N ILE A 26 -55.58 -44.86 18.48
CA ILE A 26 -54.68 -45.05 17.34
C ILE A 26 -54.97 -44.03 16.22
N GLU A 27 -56.24 -43.75 15.94
CA GLU A 27 -56.60 -42.73 14.96
C GLU A 27 -56.16 -41.32 15.39
N ASN A 28 -56.20 -40.96 16.69
CA ASN A 28 -55.70 -39.71 17.21
C ASN A 28 -54.15 -39.67 17.13
N ASP A 29 -53.44 -40.73 17.46
CA ASP A 29 -51.99 -40.78 17.34
C ASP A 29 -51.51 -40.64 15.90
N ILE A 30 -52.21 -41.27 14.95
CA ILE A 30 -51.91 -41.09 13.52
C ILE A 30 -52.13 -39.66 13.09
N ARG A 31 -53.21 -39.02 13.54
CA ARG A 31 -53.49 -37.61 13.21
C ARG A 31 -52.42 -36.65 13.77
N GLN A 32 -51.98 -36.87 15.01
CA GLN A 32 -50.88 -36.09 15.62
C GLN A 32 -49.58 -36.30 14.87
N ASN A 33 -49.25 -37.52 14.48
CA ASN A 33 -48.07 -37.83 13.66
C ASN A 33 -48.11 -37.13 12.29
N ASP A 34 -49.28 -37.12 11.62
CA ASP A 34 -49.45 -36.40 10.34
C ASP A 34 -49.21 -34.91 10.49
N ILE A 35 -49.69 -34.29 11.57
CA ILE A 35 -49.42 -32.89 11.88
C ILE A 35 -47.91 -32.68 12.12
N ALA A 36 -47.27 -33.51 12.90
CA ALA A 36 -45.83 -33.41 13.15
C ALA A 36 -45.01 -33.57 11.87
N ILE A 37 -45.38 -34.50 11.01
CA ILE A 37 -44.71 -34.70 9.71
C ILE A 37 -44.87 -33.43 8.83
N ALA A 38 -46.07 -32.82 8.80
CA ALA A 38 -46.30 -31.61 8.05
C ALA A 38 -45.42 -30.44 8.56
N GLN A 39 -45.30 -30.30 9.88
CA GLN A 39 -44.41 -29.30 10.49
C GLN A 39 -42.92 -29.51 10.14
N VAL A 40 -42.45 -30.76 10.23
CA VAL A 40 -41.06 -31.09 9.86
C VAL A 40 -40.82 -30.82 8.36
N ARG A 41 -41.75 -31.13 7.49
CA ARG A 41 -41.63 -30.81 6.04
C ARG A 41 -41.47 -29.31 5.83
N GLN A 42 -42.21 -28.51 6.55
CA GLN A 42 -42.13 -27.04 6.44
C GLN A 42 -40.80 -26.49 6.93
N LEU A 43 -40.25 -27.05 8.02
CA LEU A 43 -38.91 -26.71 8.51
C LEU A 43 -37.81 -27.07 7.50
N VAL A 44 -37.91 -28.26 6.87
CA VAL A 44 -36.97 -28.69 5.85
C VAL A 44 -36.97 -27.76 4.62
N ILE A 45 -38.16 -27.29 4.21
CA ILE A 45 -38.29 -26.32 3.11
C ILE A 45 -37.60 -24.98 3.51
N LEU A 46 -37.84 -24.48 4.71
CA LEU A 46 -37.24 -23.24 5.20
C LEU A 46 -35.68 -23.35 5.28
N ASP A 47 -35.20 -24.47 5.76
CA ASP A 47 -33.74 -24.70 5.82
C ASP A 47 -33.13 -24.82 4.41
N SER A 48 -33.83 -25.40 3.46
CA SER A 48 -33.38 -25.44 2.05
C SER A 48 -33.21 -24.04 1.46
N VAL A 49 -34.16 -23.13 1.74
CA VAL A 49 -34.10 -21.73 1.29
C VAL A 49 -32.92 -21.01 1.96
N ARG A 50 -32.69 -21.24 3.26
CA ARG A 50 -31.55 -20.64 3.99
C ARG A 50 -30.21 -21.15 3.45
N ILE A 51 -30.09 -22.43 3.14
CA ILE A 51 -28.89 -23.02 2.56
C ILE A 51 -28.61 -22.43 1.19
N SER A 52 -29.64 -22.25 0.35
CA SER A 52 -29.48 -21.59 -0.95
C SER A 52 -28.99 -20.16 -0.80
N GLY A 53 -29.60 -19.36 0.07
CA GLY A 53 -29.17 -17.98 0.33
C GLY A 53 -27.74 -17.88 0.87
N ASN A 54 -27.35 -18.80 1.75
CA ASN A 54 -25.97 -18.87 2.24
C ASN A 54 -24.97 -19.23 1.13
N SER A 55 -25.33 -20.11 0.21
CA SER A 55 -24.51 -20.45 -0.95
C SER A 55 -24.25 -19.23 -1.83
N ASP A 56 -25.27 -18.43 -2.11
CA ASP A 56 -25.14 -17.21 -2.89
C ASP A 56 -24.22 -16.18 -2.22
N LEU A 57 -24.29 -16.04 -0.88
CA LEU A 57 -23.40 -15.21 -0.11
C LEU A 57 -21.95 -15.70 -0.15
N ILE A 58 -21.74 -17.02 -0.07
CA ILE A 58 -20.40 -17.63 -0.17
C ILE A 58 -19.80 -17.34 -1.55
N TYR A 59 -20.54 -17.51 -2.64
CA TYR A 59 -20.07 -17.16 -3.98
C TYR A 59 -19.70 -15.69 -4.11
N THR A 60 -20.54 -14.80 -3.56
CA THR A 60 -20.27 -13.36 -3.55
C THR A 60 -18.96 -13.04 -2.80
N ASN A 61 -18.76 -13.63 -1.62
CA ASN A 61 -17.57 -13.43 -0.82
C ASN A 61 -16.32 -14.00 -1.51
N ILE A 62 -16.40 -15.15 -2.17
CA ILE A 62 -15.29 -15.73 -2.93
C ILE A 62 -14.86 -14.77 -4.04
N ASN A 63 -15.80 -14.22 -4.82
CA ASN A 63 -15.50 -13.27 -5.87
C ASN A 63 -14.83 -12.01 -5.33
N GLN A 64 -15.32 -11.47 -4.21
CA GLN A 64 -14.69 -10.32 -3.55
C GLN A 64 -13.27 -10.62 -3.06
N ILE A 65 -13.02 -11.82 -2.53
CA ILE A 65 -11.68 -12.25 -2.12
C ILE A 65 -10.75 -12.36 -3.33
N ASP A 66 -11.22 -12.88 -4.45
CA ASP A 66 -10.40 -13.01 -5.66
C ASP A 66 -10.11 -11.64 -6.29
N ASP A 67 -11.05 -10.69 -6.25
CA ASP A 67 -10.81 -9.30 -6.63
C ASP A 67 -9.77 -8.64 -5.73
N LEU A 68 -9.85 -8.86 -4.42
CA LEU A 68 -8.85 -8.36 -3.46
C LEU A 68 -7.47 -8.99 -3.68
N LYS A 69 -7.39 -10.30 -3.92
CA LYS A 69 -6.13 -10.98 -4.24
C LYS A 69 -5.51 -10.46 -5.53
N THR A 70 -6.33 -10.20 -6.55
CA THR A 70 -5.86 -9.61 -7.80
C THR A 70 -5.31 -8.21 -7.58
N SER A 71 -5.99 -7.40 -6.77
CA SER A 71 -5.54 -6.05 -6.39
C SER A 71 -4.26 -6.08 -5.56
N THR A 72 -4.13 -7.00 -4.60
CA THR A 72 -2.92 -7.16 -3.78
C THR A 72 -1.77 -7.79 -4.56
N GLY A 73 -2.04 -8.74 -5.45
CA GLY A 73 -1.02 -9.34 -6.32
C GLY A 73 -0.40 -8.30 -7.27
N ASN A 74 -1.18 -7.32 -7.72
CA ASN A 74 -0.66 -6.17 -8.46
C ASN A 74 0.14 -5.19 -7.58
N MET A 75 -0.03 -5.21 -6.27
CA MET A 75 0.80 -4.44 -5.31
C MET A 75 2.13 -5.13 -4.98
N GLU A 76 2.27 -6.43 -5.22
CA GLU A 76 3.53 -7.18 -5.00
C GLU A 76 4.55 -7.02 -6.12
N THR A 77 4.18 -6.44 -7.27
CA THR A 77 5.16 -6.02 -8.28
C THR A 77 5.88 -4.78 -7.79
N PHE A 78 7.05 -4.95 -7.23
CA PHE A 78 7.92 -3.82 -6.86
C PHE A 78 8.83 -3.47 -8.05
N PRO A 79 8.85 -2.23 -8.52
CA PRO A 79 8.03 -1.09 -8.09
C PRO A 79 6.61 -1.11 -8.69
N PRO A 80 5.58 -0.74 -7.92
CA PRO A 80 4.22 -0.65 -8.45
C PRO A 80 4.15 0.38 -9.60
N PRO A 81 3.26 0.19 -10.58
CA PRO A 81 3.08 1.10 -11.68
C PRO A 81 2.86 2.55 -11.20
N GLY A 82 3.61 3.49 -11.79
CA GLY A 82 3.54 4.91 -11.41
C GLY A 82 4.36 5.32 -10.20
N ARG A 83 5.17 4.43 -9.65
CA ARG A 83 6.11 4.80 -8.58
C ARG A 83 7.34 5.50 -9.16
N ILE A 84 7.68 6.66 -8.62
CA ILE A 84 8.88 7.40 -8.98
C ILE A 84 9.76 7.46 -7.75
N ILE A 85 10.99 6.97 -7.88
CA ILE A 85 11.98 6.98 -6.79
C ILE A 85 13.35 7.18 -7.42
N PHE A 86 14.17 8.00 -6.80
CA PHE A 86 15.59 8.03 -7.12
C PHE A 86 16.45 8.20 -5.88
N SER A 87 17.67 7.73 -5.96
CA SER A 87 18.73 7.97 -4.97
C SER A 87 20.07 7.92 -5.66
N ALA A 88 20.88 8.95 -5.45
CA ALA A 88 22.20 9.07 -6.03
C ALA A 88 23.18 9.72 -5.07
N TYR A 89 24.47 9.47 -5.29
CA TYR A 89 25.51 10.14 -4.56
C TYR A 89 26.69 10.56 -5.46
N LYS A 90 27.44 11.53 -4.97
CA LYS A 90 28.59 12.08 -5.66
C LYS A 90 29.85 11.26 -5.38
N ALA A 91 30.73 11.18 -6.37
CA ALA A 91 32.08 10.67 -6.19
C ALA A 91 32.91 11.54 -5.25
N GLU A 92 34.06 11.02 -4.82
CA GLU A 92 35.01 11.76 -4.00
C GLU A 92 35.52 13.02 -4.70
N GLY A 93 35.71 14.07 -3.92
CA GLY A 93 36.21 15.35 -4.40
C GLY A 93 35.52 16.56 -3.81
N SER A 94 36.09 17.73 -4.13
CA SER A 94 35.54 19.05 -3.73
C SER A 94 34.79 19.72 -4.83
N PHE A 95 33.75 20.46 -4.48
CA PHE A 95 32.84 21.11 -5.43
C PHE A 95 32.54 22.54 -4.97
N PHE A 96 32.81 23.50 -5.84
CA PHE A 96 32.78 24.93 -5.50
C PHE A 96 31.59 25.69 -6.06
N SER A 97 31.03 25.25 -7.19
CA SER A 97 29.97 26.01 -7.84
C SER A 97 29.20 25.18 -8.88
N GLY A 98 28.05 25.66 -9.29
CA GLY A 98 27.24 25.02 -10.32
C GLY A 98 26.29 23.95 -9.79
N ASN A 99 25.66 23.26 -10.68
CA ASN A 99 24.76 22.16 -10.33
C ASN A 99 25.54 21.02 -9.64
N VAL A 100 24.92 20.46 -8.61
CA VAL A 100 25.45 19.26 -7.96
C VAL A 100 25.17 18.07 -8.86
N THR A 101 26.22 17.48 -9.45
CA THR A 101 26.15 16.29 -10.26
C THR A 101 26.49 15.05 -9.43
N TYR A 102 26.12 13.87 -9.88
CA TYR A 102 26.31 12.62 -9.12
C TYR A 102 27.12 11.63 -9.95
N ALA A 103 27.75 10.67 -9.29
CA ALA A 103 28.58 9.67 -9.95
C ALA A 103 27.94 8.28 -9.89
N THR A 104 27.17 8.01 -8.86
CA THR A 104 26.55 6.71 -8.65
C THR A 104 25.04 6.88 -8.47
N LEU A 105 24.32 6.14 -9.28
CA LEU A 105 22.89 5.96 -9.19
C LEU A 105 22.64 4.70 -8.36
N VAL A 106 21.94 4.84 -7.25
CA VAL A 106 21.53 3.72 -6.39
C VAL A 106 20.18 3.19 -6.85
N GLU A 107 19.27 4.09 -7.15
CA GLU A 107 17.92 3.78 -7.62
C GLU A 107 17.42 4.87 -8.55
N ASN A 108 16.65 4.53 -9.60
CA ASN A 108 16.04 5.50 -10.52
C ASN A 108 14.79 4.94 -11.20
N VAL A 109 13.80 4.59 -10.40
CA VAL A 109 12.51 4.11 -10.91
C VAL A 109 11.77 5.26 -11.57
N GLY A 110 11.42 5.10 -12.83
CA GLY A 110 10.79 6.13 -13.65
C GLY A 110 11.79 7.03 -14.39
N ASP A 111 13.09 6.72 -14.33
CA ASP A 111 14.18 7.37 -15.13
C ASP A 111 14.20 8.91 -15.04
N GLY A 112 13.76 9.46 -13.88
CA GLY A 112 13.63 10.90 -13.70
C GLY A 112 14.96 11.62 -13.48
N LEU A 113 15.98 11.00 -12.85
CA LEU A 113 17.23 11.64 -12.50
C LEU A 113 18.32 11.39 -13.56
N ASP A 114 18.84 12.47 -14.14
CA ASP A 114 20.09 12.46 -14.88
C ASP A 114 21.27 12.83 -13.98
N ILE A 115 22.08 11.84 -13.61
CA ILE A 115 23.21 12.04 -12.69
C ILE A 115 24.31 12.92 -13.28
N SER A 116 24.46 12.97 -14.61
CA SER A 116 25.49 13.76 -15.29
C SER A 116 25.23 15.26 -15.20
N THR A 117 23.98 15.65 -15.19
CA THR A 117 23.53 17.05 -15.04
C THR A 117 23.07 17.38 -13.62
N GLY A 118 22.75 16.37 -12.81
CA GLY A 118 22.19 16.51 -11.48
C GLY A 118 20.73 16.99 -11.49
N VAL A 119 20.04 16.87 -12.62
CA VAL A 119 18.67 17.33 -12.82
C VAL A 119 17.70 16.16 -12.73
N PHE A 120 16.73 16.27 -11.83
CA PHE A 120 15.57 15.42 -11.81
C PHE A 120 14.47 16.05 -12.69
N THR A 121 13.98 15.32 -13.66
CA THR A 121 12.83 15.71 -14.50
C THR A 121 11.62 14.88 -14.09
N THR A 122 10.55 15.53 -13.71
CA THR A 122 9.35 14.91 -13.16
C THR A 122 8.60 14.07 -14.21
N PRO A 123 8.54 12.72 -14.06
CA PRO A 123 7.85 11.87 -15.03
C PRO A 123 6.32 11.89 -14.88
N LEU A 124 5.82 12.13 -13.67
CA LEU A 124 4.39 12.17 -13.32
C LEU A 124 4.12 13.39 -12.46
N SER A 125 2.98 14.06 -12.65
CA SER A 125 2.56 15.14 -11.76
C SER A 125 2.18 14.60 -10.37
N GLY A 126 2.47 15.36 -9.32
CA GLY A 126 2.11 14.98 -7.95
C GLY A 126 2.93 15.69 -6.88
N LEU A 127 2.74 15.24 -5.65
CA LEU A 127 3.52 15.68 -4.50
C LEU A 127 4.79 14.83 -4.39
N TYR A 128 5.94 15.47 -4.48
CA TYR A 128 7.24 14.83 -4.32
C TYR A 128 7.88 15.19 -3.00
N MET A 129 8.57 14.22 -2.40
CA MET A 129 9.49 14.47 -1.30
C MET A 129 10.92 14.33 -1.80
N PHE A 130 11.75 15.29 -1.46
CA PHE A 130 13.19 15.31 -1.76
C PHE A 130 13.99 15.39 -0.49
N SER A 131 15.18 14.80 -0.50
CA SER A 131 16.15 14.89 0.58
C SER A 131 17.55 15.11 0.01
N PHE A 132 18.25 16.02 0.58
CA PHE A 132 19.62 16.34 0.27
C PHE A 132 20.47 16.26 1.55
N SER A 133 21.67 15.72 1.44
CA SER A 133 22.67 15.72 2.51
C SER A 133 24.07 15.83 1.94
N GLY A 134 24.93 16.56 2.61
CA GLY A 134 26.31 16.70 2.23
C GLY A 134 27.15 17.35 3.32
N ARG A 135 28.46 17.27 3.13
CA ARG A 135 29.43 17.90 4.00
C ARG A 135 30.01 19.14 3.35
N THR A 136 30.05 20.23 4.10
CA THR A 136 30.74 21.44 3.69
C THR A 136 32.20 21.37 4.12
N TYR A 137 33.05 22.10 3.47
CA TYR A 137 34.48 22.15 3.78
C TYR A 137 34.96 23.60 3.82
N ASN A 138 35.64 23.95 4.91
CA ASN A 138 36.32 25.25 5.00
C ASN A 138 37.63 25.19 4.25
N SER A 139 37.70 25.79 3.08
CA SER A 139 38.90 25.89 2.27
C SER A 139 39.74 27.12 2.60
N ASN A 140 39.36 27.92 3.60
CA ASN A 140 40.09 29.10 3.96
C ASN A 140 41.42 28.71 4.66
N PRO A 141 42.48 29.46 4.44
CA PRO A 141 43.75 29.28 5.15
C PRO A 141 43.58 29.42 6.65
N GLU A 142 44.43 28.80 7.42
CA GLU A 142 44.51 28.98 8.88
C GLU A 142 44.49 30.47 9.24
N GLY A 143 43.69 30.85 10.21
CA GLY A 143 43.52 32.24 10.68
C GLY A 143 42.46 33.06 9.93
N SER A 144 41.73 32.49 9.00
CA SER A 144 40.59 33.17 8.36
C SER A 144 39.31 33.02 9.17
N PRO A 145 38.52 34.07 9.31
CA PRO A 145 37.17 33.91 9.85
C PRO A 145 36.39 32.91 8.99
N GLY A 146 35.57 32.08 9.62
CA GLY A 146 34.87 30.96 8.98
C GLY A 146 34.21 31.29 7.63
N SER A 147 33.70 30.27 7.00
CA SER A 147 33.15 30.34 5.64
C SER A 147 31.70 29.90 5.60
N TRP A 148 30.89 30.59 4.83
CA TRP A 148 29.55 30.12 4.49
C TRP A 148 29.61 29.12 3.36
N THR A 149 28.74 28.10 3.44
CA THR A 149 28.39 27.29 2.29
C THR A 149 26.87 27.37 2.11
N LYS A 150 26.44 27.63 0.89
CA LYS A 150 25.02 27.77 0.53
C LYS A 150 24.69 26.89 -0.67
N VAL A 151 23.60 26.17 -0.57
CA VAL A 151 23.03 25.35 -1.64
C VAL A 151 21.62 25.84 -1.96
N GLY A 152 21.40 26.21 -3.19
CA GLY A 152 20.09 26.57 -3.70
C GLY A 152 19.36 25.38 -4.25
N ILE A 153 18.09 25.28 -3.94
CA ILE A 153 17.14 24.36 -4.52
C ILE A 153 16.40 25.08 -5.63
N ASN A 154 16.52 24.57 -6.86
CA ASN A 154 15.93 25.18 -8.04
C ASN A 154 14.83 24.28 -8.62
N VAL A 155 13.71 24.92 -8.98
CA VAL A 155 12.64 24.30 -9.76
C VAL A 155 12.49 25.09 -11.06
N ASN A 156 12.59 24.42 -12.20
CA ASN A 156 12.54 25.02 -13.53
C ASN A 156 13.55 26.17 -13.74
N GLY A 157 14.72 26.07 -13.09
CA GLY A 157 15.77 27.07 -13.16
C GLY A 157 15.57 28.30 -12.26
N VAL A 158 14.46 28.35 -11.53
CA VAL A 158 14.18 29.38 -10.53
C VAL A 158 14.55 28.84 -9.13
N GLN A 159 15.32 29.61 -8.37
CA GLN A 159 15.65 29.25 -7.00
C GLN A 159 14.43 29.44 -6.11
N GLU A 160 13.91 28.37 -5.52
CA GLU A 160 12.79 28.43 -4.59
C GLU A 160 13.25 28.81 -3.18
N PHE A 161 14.35 28.22 -2.72
CA PHE A 161 14.95 28.55 -1.44
C PHE A 161 16.42 28.14 -1.40
N GLU A 162 17.12 28.55 -0.34
CA GLU A 162 18.51 28.17 -0.08
C GLU A 162 18.65 27.59 1.32
N ILE A 163 19.61 26.69 1.46
CA ILE A 163 20.05 26.16 2.74
C ILE A 163 21.54 26.47 2.89
N GLY A 164 21.97 26.72 4.10
CA GLY A 164 23.38 27.07 4.32
C GLY A 164 23.83 26.78 5.73
N CYS A 165 25.12 26.65 5.87
CA CYS A 165 25.79 26.58 7.16
C CYS A 165 27.09 27.39 7.16
N PHE A 166 27.58 27.69 8.35
CA PHE A 166 28.78 28.47 8.57
C PHE A 166 29.84 27.61 9.27
N THR A 167 30.97 27.41 8.63
CA THR A 167 32.14 26.73 9.20
C THR A 167 33.08 27.71 9.85
N THR A 168 33.65 27.38 11.01
CA THR A 168 34.62 28.20 11.73
C THR A 168 36.03 27.62 11.58
N GLU A 169 37.06 28.33 12.06
CA GLU A 169 38.44 27.84 12.12
C GLU A 169 38.59 26.52 12.90
N LEU A 170 37.76 26.35 13.93
CA LEU A 170 37.80 25.17 14.80
C LEU A 170 36.99 23.99 14.23
N MET A 171 36.05 24.28 13.33
CA MET A 171 35.17 23.29 12.67
C MET A 171 35.37 23.42 11.17
N ASN A 172 36.33 22.66 10.63
CA ASN A 172 36.64 22.70 9.20
C ASN A 172 35.56 22.15 8.30
N ASP A 173 34.60 21.43 8.87
CA ASP A 173 33.47 20.83 8.14
C ASP A 173 32.21 20.81 8.98
N GLU A 174 31.09 20.91 8.29
CA GLU A 174 29.75 20.87 8.84
C GLU A 174 28.84 20.03 7.93
N HIS A 175 27.86 19.39 8.52
CA HIS A 175 26.83 18.69 7.78
C HIS A 175 25.68 19.63 7.40
N LEU A 176 25.36 19.65 6.12
CA LEU A 176 24.21 20.36 5.56
C LEU A 176 23.23 19.36 5.02
N SER A 177 22.03 19.34 5.58
CA SER A 177 20.97 18.47 5.10
C SER A 177 19.61 19.17 5.13
N HIS A 178 18.76 18.80 4.19
CA HIS A 178 17.41 19.32 4.13
C HIS A 178 16.47 18.33 3.44
N THR A 179 15.23 18.29 3.94
CA THR A 179 14.14 17.53 3.34
C THR A 179 12.96 18.46 3.08
N TRP A 180 12.38 18.40 1.88
CA TRP A 180 11.27 19.27 1.51
C TRP A 180 10.24 18.54 0.66
N LEU A 181 9.07 19.12 0.54
CA LEU A 181 7.97 18.67 -0.31
C LEU A 181 7.71 19.73 -1.38
N SER A 182 7.41 19.26 -2.60
CA SER A 182 7.04 20.16 -3.71
C SER A 182 5.96 19.50 -4.57
N HIS A 183 4.93 20.26 -4.94
CA HIS A 183 3.98 19.88 -5.97
C HIS A 183 4.54 20.20 -7.35
N LEU A 184 4.72 19.16 -8.18
CA LEU A 184 5.34 19.29 -9.48
C LEU A 184 4.40 18.78 -10.58
N GLN A 185 4.54 19.39 -11.76
CA GLN A 185 3.90 18.94 -12.98
C GLN A 185 4.85 18.07 -13.81
N VAL A 186 4.31 17.31 -14.75
CA VAL A 186 5.13 16.54 -15.71
C VAL A 186 6.12 17.47 -16.41
N ASN A 187 7.37 17.03 -16.50
CA ASN A 187 8.52 17.76 -17.06
C ASN A 187 9.06 18.91 -16.21
N ASP A 188 8.56 19.18 -15.01
CA ASP A 188 9.24 20.09 -14.08
C ASP A 188 10.64 19.55 -13.76
N LYS A 189 11.58 20.46 -13.57
CA LYS A 189 12.99 20.13 -13.35
C LYS A 189 13.44 20.60 -11.98
N VAL A 190 13.95 19.67 -11.18
CA VAL A 190 14.51 19.98 -9.86
C VAL A 190 16.03 19.74 -9.88
N SER A 191 16.78 20.70 -9.37
CA SER A 191 18.24 20.60 -9.25
C SER A 191 18.76 21.31 -8.02
N LEU A 192 19.94 20.89 -7.57
CA LEU A 192 20.67 21.50 -6.49
C LEU A 192 21.87 22.25 -7.06
N LYS A 193 22.11 23.45 -6.56
CA LYS A 193 23.20 24.30 -7.02
C LYS A 193 23.99 24.86 -5.84
N ILE A 194 25.30 24.69 -5.85
CA ILE A 194 26.19 25.35 -4.90
C ILE A 194 26.27 26.83 -5.29
N LEU A 195 25.73 27.69 -4.46
CA LEU A 195 25.67 29.13 -4.66
C LEU A 195 26.90 29.83 -4.11
N TYR A 196 27.40 29.34 -3.00
CA TYR A 196 28.54 29.88 -2.30
C TYR A 196 29.25 28.81 -1.48
N GLY A 197 30.58 28.96 -1.29
CA GLY A 197 31.40 28.05 -0.49
C GLY A 197 31.74 26.75 -1.21
N GLN A 198 32.09 25.76 -0.44
CA GLN A 198 32.58 24.47 -0.93
C GLN A 198 31.91 23.31 -0.22
N MET A 199 31.60 22.29 -0.99
CA MET A 199 31.18 20.98 -0.47
C MET A 199 32.23 19.93 -0.80
N TYR A 200 32.33 18.95 0.06
CA TYR A 200 33.27 17.83 -0.07
C TYR A 200 32.53 16.49 0.05
N SER A 201 32.93 15.54 -0.78
CA SER A 201 32.41 14.19 -0.76
C SER A 201 33.56 13.18 -0.67
N ASP A 202 33.46 12.21 0.23
CA ASP A 202 34.38 11.09 0.37
C ASP A 202 33.65 9.77 0.65
N SER A 203 34.40 8.71 0.92
CA SER A 203 33.80 7.39 1.21
C SER A 203 32.94 7.34 2.48
N SER A 204 33.21 8.23 3.45
CA SER A 204 32.53 8.29 4.75
C SER A 204 31.34 9.28 4.74
N PHE A 205 31.49 10.41 4.01
CA PHE A 205 30.54 11.50 3.98
C PHE A 205 30.22 11.88 2.53
N ARG A 206 29.22 11.24 1.95
CA ARG A 206 28.84 11.46 0.55
C ARG A 206 27.83 12.60 0.43
N ILE A 207 27.95 13.35 -0.65
CA ILE A 207 26.85 14.24 -1.07
C ILE A 207 25.79 13.37 -1.71
N THR A 208 24.61 13.36 -1.15
CA THR A 208 23.48 12.54 -1.57
C THR A 208 22.29 13.38 -2.00
N PHE A 209 21.56 12.88 -2.96
CA PHE A 209 20.27 13.41 -3.37
C PHE A 209 19.30 12.27 -3.62
N SER A 210 18.15 12.33 -3.02
CA SER A 210 17.09 11.34 -3.19
C SER A 210 15.73 12.01 -3.24
N GLY A 211 14.79 11.33 -3.86
CA GLY A 211 13.42 11.79 -3.91
C GLY A 211 12.45 10.69 -4.33
N TYR A 212 11.19 10.91 -4.03
CA TYR A 212 10.13 10.01 -4.46
C TYR A 212 8.78 10.73 -4.56
N LEU A 213 7.93 10.21 -5.42
CA LEU A 213 6.53 10.61 -5.53
C LEU A 213 5.77 10.08 -4.31
N VAL A 214 5.15 11.01 -3.56
CA VAL A 214 4.37 10.66 -2.36
C VAL A 214 3.00 10.12 -2.77
N LYS A 215 2.34 10.83 -3.70
CA LYS A 215 1.04 10.44 -4.26
C LYS A 215 0.67 11.34 -5.46
#